data_a3e9e1fc6267064c80ef904a2eef7119
#
_entry.id   a3e9e1fc6267064c80ef904a2eef7119
#
_cell.length_a   1.000
_cell.length_b   1.000
_cell.length_c   1.000
_cell.angle_alpha   90.00
_cell.angle_beta   90.00
_cell.angle_gamma   90.00
#
_symmetry.space_group_name_H-M   'P 1'
#
loop_
_entity.id
_entity.type
_entity.pdbx_description
1 polymer ?
#
loop_
_entity_poly.entity_id
_entity_poly.type
_entity_poly.pdbx_seq_one_letter_code
_entity_poly.pdbx_strand_id
1 'polypeptide(L)'
;SLKAVLPTIMNHSAFIKNKYAQPMGYGTHLRSEIVWQKNKNNGKAVDPYKLLPPLFEGIDISSDTYLDGKGQIRDGAAAMMAYMLLQFSDLDSDIRKRIVKGLLKYCELDTLAMVLLYEHWKFLSESKYPC
;
A
#
# COMPACT_ATOMS: atom_id res chain seq x y z
N SER A 1 -1.99 -13.99 5.50
CA SER A 1 -1.95 -12.60 5.92
C SER A 1 -2.93 -11.75 5.10
N LEU A 2 -3.29 -10.59 5.60
CA LEU A 2 -4.15 -9.63 4.91
C LEU A 2 -3.61 -9.27 3.51
N LYS A 3 -2.31 -9.12 3.37
CA LYS A 3 -1.64 -8.85 2.09
C LYS A 3 -1.81 -9.98 1.06
N ALA A 4 -1.97 -11.22 1.51
CA ALA A 4 -2.22 -12.35 0.62
C ALA A 4 -3.66 -12.39 0.11
N VAL A 5 -4.62 -11.93 0.90
CA VAL A 5 -6.05 -11.90 0.53
C VAL A 5 -6.39 -10.69 -0.35
N LEU A 6 -5.74 -9.56 -0.13
CA LEU A 6 -6.02 -8.30 -0.81
C LEU A 6 -5.99 -8.41 -2.35
N PRO A 7 -5.01 -9.06 -3.00
CA PRO A 7 -5.00 -9.21 -4.46
C PRO A 7 -6.24 -9.93 -5.01
N THR A 8 -6.76 -10.91 -4.28
CA THR A 8 -7.98 -11.62 -4.67
C THR A 8 -9.18 -10.68 -4.68
N ILE A 9 -9.36 -9.89 -3.63
CA ILE A 9 -10.44 -8.90 -3.53
C ILE A 9 -10.31 -7.85 -4.63
N MET A 10 -9.12 -7.32 -4.84
CA MET A 10 -8.84 -6.31 -5.86
C MET A 10 -9.19 -6.81 -7.29
N ASN A 11 -8.98 -8.09 -7.55
CA ASN A 11 -9.27 -8.67 -8.87
C ASN A 11 -10.74 -9.06 -9.07
N HIS A 12 -11.46 -9.44 -8.02
CA HIS A 12 -12.79 -10.04 -8.14
C HIS A 12 -13.93 -9.10 -7.72
N SER A 13 -13.67 -8.05 -6.94
CA SER A 13 -14.70 -7.14 -6.47
C SER A 13 -14.96 -6.00 -7.44
N ALA A 14 -16.10 -6.03 -8.12
CA ALA A 14 -16.56 -4.90 -8.93
C ALA A 14 -16.78 -3.64 -8.09
N PHE A 15 -17.27 -3.78 -6.87
CA PHE A 15 -17.48 -2.67 -5.94
C PHE A 15 -16.16 -1.97 -5.60
N ILE A 16 -15.12 -2.72 -5.22
CA ILE A 16 -13.80 -2.16 -4.92
C ILE A 16 -13.19 -1.50 -6.16
N LYS A 17 -13.26 -2.14 -7.31
CA LYS A 17 -12.80 -1.57 -8.58
C LYS A 17 -13.46 -0.22 -8.86
N ASN A 18 -14.79 -0.16 -8.80
CA ASN A 18 -15.52 1.06 -9.13
C ASN A 18 -15.22 2.20 -8.14
N LYS A 19 -15.11 1.89 -6.85
CA LYS A 19 -14.85 2.89 -5.81
C LYS A 19 -13.42 3.41 -5.84
N TYR A 20 -12.43 2.54 -6.04
CA TYR A 20 -11.01 2.84 -5.86
C TYR A 20 -10.21 3.02 -7.16
N ALA A 21 -10.86 2.95 -8.33
CA ALA A 21 -10.25 3.29 -9.62
C ALA A 21 -10.20 4.82 -9.89
N GLN A 22 -10.49 5.61 -8.87
CA GLN A 22 -10.44 7.06 -8.85
C GLN A 22 -9.78 7.51 -7.54
N PRO A 23 -9.37 8.77 -7.40
CA PRO A 23 -8.81 9.27 -6.15
C PRO A 23 -9.73 8.98 -4.98
N MET A 24 -9.17 8.51 -3.86
CA MET A 24 -9.94 8.06 -2.70
C MET A 24 -10.89 9.12 -2.15
N GLY A 25 -10.45 10.38 -2.11
CA GLY A 25 -11.23 11.48 -1.56
C GLY A 25 -11.33 11.50 -0.02
N TYR A 26 -10.78 10.51 0.66
CA TYR A 26 -10.68 10.44 2.12
C TYR A 26 -9.30 9.90 2.55
N GLY A 27 -9.04 9.89 3.85
CA GLY A 27 -7.70 9.60 4.39
C GLY A 27 -6.83 10.84 4.39
N THR A 28 -5.58 10.71 4.79
CA THR A 28 -4.61 11.80 4.89
C THR A 28 -3.52 11.68 3.84
N HIS A 29 -2.79 10.57 3.84
CA HIS A 29 -1.61 10.37 2.99
C HIS A 29 -1.92 9.70 1.65
N LEU A 30 -3.06 8.98 1.56
CA LEU A 30 -3.54 8.31 0.35
C LEU A 30 -4.74 9.01 -0.30
N ARG A 31 -5.15 10.17 0.20
CA ARG A 31 -6.37 10.87 -0.22
C ARG A 31 -6.47 11.11 -1.74
N SER A 32 -5.37 11.46 -2.36
CA SER A 32 -5.30 11.73 -3.81
C SER A 32 -4.85 10.51 -4.63
N GLU A 33 -4.58 9.38 -3.98
CA GLU A 33 -4.09 8.18 -4.66
C GLU A 33 -5.25 7.40 -5.28
N ILE A 34 -4.95 6.77 -6.43
CA ILE A 34 -5.82 5.80 -7.09
C ILE A 34 -5.33 4.42 -6.67
N VAL A 35 -6.04 3.79 -5.75
CA VAL A 35 -5.63 2.52 -5.15
C VAL A 35 -5.86 1.33 -6.08
N TRP A 36 -6.94 1.36 -6.86
CA TRP A 36 -7.20 0.33 -7.85
C TRP A 36 -6.68 0.75 -9.23
N GLN A 37 -5.67 0.08 -9.72
CA GLN A 37 -5.09 0.32 -11.05
C GLN A 37 -4.96 -1.01 -11.79
N LYS A 38 -5.24 -0.98 -13.09
CA LYS A 38 -5.11 -2.15 -13.96
C LYS A 38 -3.66 -2.30 -14.44
N ASN A 39 -3.11 -3.48 -14.28
CA ASN A 39 -1.84 -3.84 -14.87
C ASN A 39 -2.04 -4.07 -16.38
N LYS A 40 -1.33 -3.31 -17.20
CA LYS A 40 -1.42 -3.35 -18.67
C LYS A 40 -0.97 -4.69 -19.26
N ASN A 41 -0.07 -5.41 -18.58
CA ASN A 41 0.53 -6.64 -19.11
C ASN A 41 -0.37 -7.87 -18.91
N ASN A 42 -1.11 -7.94 -17.79
CA ASN A 42 -1.90 -9.12 -17.44
C ASN A 42 -3.39 -8.84 -17.17
N GLY A 43 -3.80 -7.57 -17.23
CA GLY A 43 -5.18 -7.14 -17.01
C GLY A 43 -5.68 -7.23 -15.57
N LYS A 44 -4.85 -7.70 -14.64
CA LYS A 44 -5.19 -7.82 -13.21
C LYS A 44 -4.97 -6.50 -12.48
N ALA A 45 -5.56 -6.37 -11.30
CA ALA A 45 -5.27 -5.24 -10.42
C ALA A 45 -3.80 -5.26 -9.98
N VAL A 46 -3.17 -4.09 -9.97
CA VAL A 46 -1.84 -3.92 -9.39
C VAL A 46 -1.96 -4.02 -7.87
N ASP A 47 -1.02 -4.72 -7.25
CA ASP A 47 -0.91 -4.73 -5.79
C ASP A 47 -0.68 -3.30 -5.27
N PRO A 48 -1.55 -2.74 -4.41
CA PRO A 48 -1.42 -1.37 -3.94
C PRO A 48 -0.11 -1.06 -3.24
N TYR A 49 0.51 -2.04 -2.60
CA TYR A 49 1.82 -1.87 -1.95
C TYR A 49 2.93 -1.58 -2.96
N LYS A 50 2.79 -2.04 -4.20
CA LYS A 50 3.72 -1.75 -5.29
C LYS A 50 3.57 -0.33 -5.89
N LEU A 51 2.49 0.36 -5.52
CA LEU A 51 2.25 1.74 -5.91
C LEU A 51 2.89 2.75 -4.93
N LEU A 52 3.37 2.28 -3.78
CA LEU A 52 4.07 3.12 -2.81
C LEU A 52 5.41 3.62 -3.39
N PRO A 53 5.82 4.85 -3.03
CA PRO A 53 7.07 5.40 -3.53
C PRO A 53 8.29 4.62 -3.00
N PRO A 54 9.40 4.54 -3.75
CA PRO A 54 10.64 3.98 -3.24
C PRO A 54 11.21 4.87 -2.13
N LEU A 55 11.55 4.27 -0.98
CA LEU A 55 12.01 5.00 0.21
C LEU A 55 13.51 5.03 0.37
N PHE A 56 14.18 3.99 -0.10
CA PHE A 56 15.60 3.76 0.19
C PHE A 56 16.51 4.07 -1.01
N GLU A 57 16.00 4.78 -2.00
CA GLU A 57 16.79 5.21 -3.13
C GLU A 57 17.94 6.15 -2.69
N GLY A 58 19.17 5.77 -3.01
CA GLY A 58 20.36 6.51 -2.59
C GLY A 58 20.83 6.26 -1.16
N ILE A 59 20.24 5.29 -0.45
CA ILE A 59 20.69 4.85 0.87
C ILE A 59 21.36 3.49 0.71
N ASP A 60 22.61 3.38 1.18
CA ASP A 60 23.31 2.10 1.23
C ASP A 60 22.72 1.23 2.35
N ILE A 61 21.86 0.30 1.97
CA ILE A 61 21.29 -0.68 2.87
C ILE A 61 21.90 -2.03 2.52
N SER A 62 22.75 -2.53 3.38
CA SER A 62 23.52 -3.75 3.19
C SER A 62 22.71 -5.07 3.18
N SER A 63 21.37 -5.02 3.18
CA SER A 63 20.54 -6.20 3.08
C SER A 63 19.36 -6.02 2.13
N ASP A 64 19.47 -6.58 0.94
CA ASP A 64 18.38 -6.70 -0.05
C ASP A 64 17.20 -7.55 0.44
N THR A 65 17.29 -8.13 1.64
CA THR A 65 16.36 -9.12 2.16
C THR A 65 14.96 -8.53 2.45
N TYR A 66 14.89 -7.24 2.76
CA TYR A 66 13.65 -6.57 3.18
C TYR A 66 13.05 -5.65 2.12
N LEU A 67 13.74 -5.46 1.00
CA LEU A 67 13.30 -4.61 -0.09
C LEU A 67 13.01 -5.45 -1.34
N ASP A 68 12.18 -4.92 -2.21
CA ASP A 68 11.77 -5.60 -3.45
C ASP A 68 12.74 -5.36 -4.63
N GLY A 69 13.97 -4.96 -4.37
CA GLY A 69 14.96 -4.60 -5.41
C GLY A 69 14.72 -3.23 -6.06
N LYS A 70 13.60 -2.56 -5.73
CA LYS A 70 13.27 -1.21 -6.19
C LYS A 70 13.30 -0.17 -5.06
N GLY A 71 13.78 -0.57 -3.89
CA GLY A 71 13.81 0.28 -2.72
C GLY A 71 12.45 0.52 -2.05
N GLN A 72 11.46 -0.31 -2.33
CA GLN A 72 10.12 -0.22 -1.74
C GLN A 72 10.04 -1.04 -0.44
N ILE A 73 9.16 -0.61 0.46
CA ILE A 73 8.83 -1.39 1.66
C ILE A 73 8.00 -2.60 1.23
N ARG A 74 8.52 -3.82 1.46
CA ARG A 74 7.83 -5.07 1.14
C ARG A 74 6.86 -5.50 2.22
N ASP A 75 7.25 -5.30 3.48
CA ASP A 75 6.54 -5.82 4.63
C ASP A 75 6.87 -5.03 5.92
N GLY A 76 6.37 -5.50 7.04
CA GLY A 76 6.61 -4.88 8.34
C GLY A 76 8.08 -4.84 8.76
N ALA A 77 8.91 -5.78 8.30
CA ALA A 77 10.35 -5.77 8.61
C ALA A 77 11.06 -4.60 7.90
N ALA A 78 10.70 -4.35 6.64
CA ALA A 78 11.22 -3.19 5.90
C ALA A 78 10.75 -1.86 6.50
N ALA A 79 9.49 -1.80 6.97
CA ALA A 79 8.96 -0.63 7.68
C ALA A 79 9.71 -0.38 9.00
N MET A 80 10.00 -1.43 9.76
CA MET A 80 10.79 -1.36 10.98
C MET A 80 12.21 -0.86 10.70
N MET A 81 12.86 -1.37 9.66
CA MET A 81 14.18 -0.90 9.24
C MET A 81 14.17 0.59 8.89
N ALA A 82 13.18 1.05 8.14
CA ALA A 82 13.03 2.47 7.81
C ALA A 82 12.87 3.33 9.07
N TYR A 83 12.07 2.87 10.02
CA TYR A 83 11.91 3.54 11.31
C TYR A 83 13.22 3.60 12.10
N MET A 84 13.97 2.49 12.15
CA MET A 84 15.28 2.46 12.82
C MET A 84 16.27 3.42 12.18
N LEU A 85 16.31 3.52 10.85
CA LEU A 85 17.14 4.49 10.16
C LEU A 85 16.81 5.94 10.57
N LEU A 86 15.53 6.25 10.73
CA LEU A 86 15.10 7.57 11.20
C LEU A 86 15.58 7.89 12.63
N GLN A 87 15.66 6.87 13.49
CA GLN A 87 16.01 7.02 14.90
C GLN A 87 17.52 7.06 15.14
N PHE A 88 18.28 6.25 14.41
CA PHE A 88 19.67 5.95 14.75
C PHE A 88 20.69 6.35 13.69
N SER A 89 20.25 6.85 12.53
CA SER A 89 21.14 7.27 11.45
C SER A 89 21.11 8.78 11.26
N ASP A 90 22.25 9.34 10.91
CA ASP A 90 22.35 10.75 10.52
C ASP A 90 22.00 10.87 9.03
N LEU A 91 20.71 11.09 8.77
CA LEU A 91 20.17 11.19 7.44
C LEU A 91 20.03 12.65 7.00
N ASP A 92 20.28 12.88 5.71
CA ASP A 92 19.94 14.15 5.06
C ASP A 92 18.44 14.47 5.28
N SER A 93 18.13 15.77 5.43
CA SER A 93 16.77 16.25 5.68
C SER A 93 15.76 15.78 4.63
N ASP A 94 16.16 15.74 3.35
CA ASP A 94 15.26 15.33 2.27
C ASP A 94 15.03 13.83 2.27
N ILE A 95 16.05 13.03 2.57
CA ILE A 95 15.95 11.59 2.77
C ILE A 95 15.03 11.29 3.95
N ARG A 96 15.22 11.97 5.08
CA ARG A 96 14.39 11.84 6.27
C ARG A 96 12.91 12.11 5.96
N LYS A 97 12.61 13.22 5.31
CA LYS A 97 11.23 13.57 4.90
C LYS A 97 10.61 12.52 3.99
N ARG A 98 11.38 12.00 3.03
CA ARG A 98 10.92 10.95 2.11
C ARG A 98 10.58 9.67 2.84
N ILE A 99 11.43 9.21 3.77
CA ILE A 99 11.17 8.00 4.56
C ILE A 99 9.94 8.19 5.44
N VAL A 100 9.80 9.31 6.14
CA VAL A 100 8.62 9.62 6.97
C VAL A 100 7.34 9.58 6.14
N LYS A 101 7.32 10.26 5.00
CA LYS A 101 6.15 10.29 4.10
C LYS A 101 5.79 8.89 3.60
N GLY A 102 6.78 8.10 3.24
CA GLY A 102 6.55 6.73 2.77
C GLY A 102 6.05 5.79 3.86
N LEU A 103 6.59 5.88 5.08
CA LEU A 103 6.08 5.11 6.22
C LEU A 103 4.63 5.47 6.55
N LEU A 104 4.27 6.75 6.51
CA LEU A 104 2.90 7.19 6.76
C LEU A 104 1.93 6.64 5.70
N LYS A 105 2.32 6.67 4.43
CA LYS A 105 1.54 6.03 3.35
C LYS A 105 1.42 4.52 3.54
N TYR A 106 2.49 3.86 3.92
CA TYR A 106 2.49 2.42 4.17
C TYR A 106 1.53 2.05 5.31
N CYS A 107 1.60 2.74 6.44
CA CYS A 107 0.71 2.49 7.58
C CYS A 107 -0.77 2.77 7.24
N GLU A 108 -1.03 3.83 6.48
CA GLU A 108 -2.40 4.14 6.04
C GLU A 108 -2.91 3.07 5.07
N LEU A 109 -2.06 2.55 4.18
CA LEU A 109 -2.43 1.45 3.28
C LEU A 109 -2.71 0.15 4.03
N ASP A 110 -1.97 -0.18 5.08
CA ASP A 110 -2.26 -1.33 5.94
C ASP A 110 -3.65 -1.23 6.58
N THR A 111 -4.02 -0.05 7.05
CA THR A 111 -5.36 0.22 7.58
C THR A 111 -6.42 0.15 6.48
N LEU A 112 -6.15 0.75 5.33
CA LEU A 112 -7.05 0.71 4.18
C LEU A 112 -7.30 -0.72 3.69
N ALA A 113 -6.30 -1.60 3.71
CA ALA A 113 -6.48 -2.99 3.32
C ALA A 113 -7.55 -3.71 4.15
N MET A 114 -7.65 -3.40 5.44
CA MET A 114 -8.74 -3.90 6.29
C MET A 114 -10.10 -3.30 5.90
N VAL A 115 -10.14 -2.03 5.56
CA VAL A 115 -11.36 -1.35 5.07
C VAL A 115 -11.84 -1.98 3.76
N LEU A 116 -10.95 -2.24 2.82
CA LEU A 116 -11.28 -2.88 1.55
C LEU A 116 -11.89 -4.29 1.75
N LEU A 117 -11.32 -5.05 2.66
CA LEU A 117 -11.83 -6.37 3.02
C LEU A 117 -13.23 -6.29 3.63
N TYR A 118 -13.43 -5.38 4.58
CA TYR A 118 -14.73 -5.14 5.21
C TYR A 118 -15.78 -4.69 4.19
N GLU A 119 -15.47 -3.72 3.34
CA GLU A 119 -16.38 -3.20 2.32
C GLU A 119 -16.78 -4.28 1.30
N HIS A 120 -15.82 -5.12 0.90
CA HIS A 120 -16.10 -6.23 0.00
C HIS A 120 -17.10 -7.23 0.61
N TRP A 121 -16.86 -7.63 1.85
CA TRP A 121 -17.77 -8.55 2.54
C TRP A 121 -19.14 -7.94 2.82
N LYS A 122 -19.18 -6.67 3.21
CA LYS A 122 -20.42 -5.93 3.39
C LYS A 122 -21.22 -5.92 2.08
N PHE A 123 -20.59 -5.59 0.96
CA PHE A 123 -21.22 -5.60 -0.35
C PHE A 123 -21.77 -6.98 -0.73
N LEU A 124 -21.01 -8.04 -0.52
CA LEU A 124 -21.47 -9.42 -0.78
C LEU A 124 -22.65 -9.80 0.10
N SER A 125 -22.62 -9.44 1.38
CA SER A 125 -23.71 -9.71 2.33
C SER A 125 -25.00 -9.00 1.92
N GLU A 126 -24.94 -7.73 1.57
CA GLU A 126 -26.09 -6.93 1.13
C GLU A 126 -26.64 -7.41 -0.22
N SER A 127 -25.78 -7.88 -1.13
CA SER A 127 -26.21 -8.42 -2.44
C SER A 127 -26.88 -9.78 -2.32
N LYS A 128 -26.48 -10.61 -1.34
CA LYS A 128 -27.03 -11.95 -1.12
C LYS A 128 -28.40 -11.93 -0.48
N TYR A 129 -28.69 -10.89 0.30
CA TYR A 129 -29.94 -10.76 1.06
C TYR A 129 -30.52 -9.35 0.84
N PRO A 130 -30.96 -9.03 -0.39
CA PRO A 130 -31.63 -7.75 -0.61
C PRO A 130 -32.90 -7.71 0.23
N CYS A 131 -32.99 -6.76 1.10
CA CYS A 131 -34.24 -6.49 1.81
C CYS A 131 -35.27 -5.89 0.85
#